data_ccfea6be87a479c4d8d25b91a5311b0f
#
_entry.id   ccfea6be87a479c4d8d25b91a5311b0f
#
_cell.length_a   1.000
_cell.length_b   1.000
_cell.length_c   1.000
_cell.angle_alpha   90.00
_cell.angle_beta   90.00
_cell.angle_gamma   90.00
#
_symmetry.space_group_name_H-M   'P 1'
#
loop_
_entity.id
_entity.type
_entity.pdbx_description
1 polymer ?
#
loop_
_entity_poly.entity_id
_entity_poly.type
_entity_poly.pdbx_seq_one_letter_code
_entity_poly.pdbx_strand_id
1 'polypeptide(L)'
;KLQISFSSSSEFSKAYMMPEFQNTYGNKEGMFESWGDKLSRPNSYDPKSDFFNTGTNFINSLTLSTGTKQNQTFASVSSTNSKGIVPNNKYDRYNFNVRNTTSFLDDKMTLDVNASYILQKDRNMVNQGTYNNPLVGAYLFPRGNDWEDIKMYERYDVARKIYTQYWPTGDGNMTMQNPYWVNYRNLRENKKDRYMLGASLNYQILDWLNVSGRVRLDNSNNDYTE
;
A
#
# COMPACT_ATOMS: atom_id res chain seq x y z
N LYS A 1 21.52 -30.53 -8.99
CA LYS A 1 20.59 -30.27 -10.08
C LYS A 1 20.01 -28.86 -9.93
N LEU A 2 19.97 -28.08 -11.00
CA LEU A 2 19.33 -26.76 -11.02
C LEU A 2 17.80 -26.93 -11.05
N GLN A 3 17.11 -26.21 -10.16
CA GLN A 3 15.66 -26.10 -10.13
C GLN A 3 15.27 -24.62 -10.20
N ILE A 4 14.36 -24.30 -11.11
CA ILE A 4 13.83 -22.96 -11.30
C ILE A 4 12.31 -23.05 -11.14
N SER A 5 11.73 -22.15 -10.36
CA SER A 5 10.28 -22.05 -10.20
C SER A 5 9.84 -20.61 -10.38
N PHE A 6 8.79 -20.42 -11.14
CA PHE A 6 8.12 -19.13 -11.33
C PHE A 6 6.68 -19.23 -10.82
N SER A 7 6.23 -18.23 -10.09
CA SER A 7 4.85 -18.10 -9.62
C SER A 7 4.35 -16.70 -9.92
N SER A 8 3.11 -16.62 -10.39
CA SER A 8 2.41 -15.36 -10.66
C SER A 8 0.99 -15.45 -10.14
N SER A 9 0.55 -14.39 -9.44
CA SER A 9 -0.82 -14.25 -8.95
C SER A 9 -1.34 -12.87 -9.30
N SER A 10 -2.60 -12.82 -9.74
CA SER A 10 -3.32 -11.58 -10.04
C SER A 10 -4.63 -11.57 -9.28
N GLU A 11 -4.87 -10.48 -8.57
CA GLU A 11 -6.06 -10.26 -7.76
C GLU A 11 -6.72 -8.95 -8.18
N PHE A 12 -8.05 -8.97 -8.25
CA PHE A 12 -8.88 -7.80 -8.55
C PHE A 12 -9.91 -7.64 -7.43
N SER A 13 -10.02 -6.43 -6.89
CA SER A 13 -10.92 -6.12 -5.79
C SER A 13 -11.82 -4.95 -6.11
N LYS A 14 -13.06 -4.99 -5.60
CA LYS A 14 -14.03 -3.91 -5.70
C LYS A 14 -14.72 -3.72 -4.35
N ALA A 15 -15.20 -2.52 -4.10
CA ALA A 15 -16.09 -2.26 -2.98
C ALA A 15 -17.35 -3.13 -3.12
N TYR A 16 -17.65 -3.97 -2.13
CA TYR A 16 -18.75 -4.92 -2.18
C TYR A 16 -19.97 -4.44 -1.39
N MET A 17 -19.78 -4.18 -0.11
CA MET A 17 -20.87 -3.75 0.78
C MET A 17 -20.57 -2.34 1.29
N MET A 18 -21.50 -1.43 1.09
CA MET A 18 -21.39 -0.03 1.43
C MET A 18 -22.72 0.46 2.02
N PRO A 19 -22.70 1.49 2.89
CA PRO A 19 -23.94 2.11 3.36
C PRO A 19 -24.78 2.64 2.20
N GLU A 20 -26.06 2.45 2.27
CA GLU A 20 -27.02 3.07 1.34
C GLU A 20 -27.41 4.45 1.82
N PHE A 21 -27.53 5.38 0.90
CA PHE A 21 -27.89 6.76 1.17
C PHE A 21 -29.23 7.12 0.52
N GLN A 22 -29.99 7.99 1.18
CA GLN A 22 -31.15 8.58 0.58
C GLN A 22 -30.77 9.53 -0.58
N ASN A 23 -31.60 9.58 -1.63
CA ASN A 23 -31.33 10.37 -2.84
C ASN A 23 -32.49 11.31 -3.18
N THR A 24 -33.46 11.48 -2.28
CA THR A 24 -34.68 12.24 -2.51
C THR A 24 -34.60 13.68 -2.03
N TYR A 25 -33.91 13.90 -0.90
CA TYR A 25 -33.77 15.22 -0.29
C TYR A 25 -32.33 15.71 -0.41
N GLY A 26 -32.17 16.99 -0.72
CA GLY A 26 -30.87 17.64 -0.76
C GLY A 26 -30.42 18.13 0.61
N ASN A 27 -29.40 18.98 0.59
CA ASN A 27 -28.93 19.74 1.73
C ASN A 27 -29.37 21.21 1.58
N LYS A 28 -29.32 21.96 2.66
CA LYS A 28 -29.33 23.41 2.60
C LYS A 28 -28.01 23.93 2.05
N GLU A 29 -28.04 25.05 1.35
CA GLU A 29 -26.84 25.66 0.80
C GLU A 29 -25.78 25.87 1.89
N GLY A 30 -24.55 25.45 1.61
CA GLY A 30 -23.42 25.54 2.54
C GLY A 30 -23.46 24.54 3.72
N MET A 31 -24.46 23.65 3.79
CA MET A 31 -24.62 22.67 4.88
C MET A 31 -24.36 21.25 4.39
N PHE A 32 -24.06 20.35 5.33
CA PHE A 32 -23.80 18.94 5.05
C PHE A 32 -25.02 18.03 5.28
N GLU A 33 -25.99 18.51 6.05
CA GLU A 33 -27.18 17.72 6.40
C GLU A 33 -28.03 17.40 5.17
N SER A 34 -28.35 16.14 5.00
CA SER A 34 -29.04 15.60 3.84
C SER A 34 -30.57 15.79 3.83
N TRP A 35 -31.16 16.38 4.84
CA TRP A 35 -32.60 16.51 5.00
C TRP A 35 -33.10 17.97 4.78
N GLY A 36 -32.64 18.55 3.67
CA GLY A 36 -33.13 19.83 3.17
C GLY A 36 -34.36 19.67 2.29
N ASP A 37 -34.47 20.52 1.26
CA ASP A 37 -35.61 20.49 0.35
C ASP A 37 -35.61 19.23 -0.53
N LYS A 38 -36.80 18.82 -0.96
CA LYS A 38 -36.96 17.73 -1.91
C LYS A 38 -36.34 18.10 -3.25
N LEU A 39 -35.44 17.25 -3.75
CA LEU A 39 -34.81 17.44 -5.04
C LEU A 39 -35.81 17.30 -6.17
N SER A 40 -35.67 18.11 -7.20
CA SER A 40 -36.43 18.02 -8.45
C SER A 40 -36.19 16.70 -9.20
N ARG A 41 -34.96 16.19 -9.07
CA ARG A 41 -34.55 14.86 -9.54
C ARG A 41 -33.74 14.17 -8.45
N PRO A 42 -33.92 12.84 -8.26
CA PRO A 42 -33.08 12.10 -7.31
C PRO A 42 -31.60 12.25 -7.64
N ASN A 43 -30.77 12.36 -6.61
CA ASN A 43 -29.32 12.34 -6.79
C ASN A 43 -28.89 10.95 -7.26
N SER A 44 -28.03 10.88 -8.28
CA SER A 44 -27.51 9.62 -8.82
C SER A 44 -26.15 9.22 -8.24
N TYR A 45 -25.53 10.06 -7.42
CA TYR A 45 -24.23 9.78 -6.85
C TYR A 45 -24.28 8.59 -5.86
N ASP A 46 -23.45 7.61 -6.15
CA ASP A 46 -23.18 6.46 -5.28
C ASP A 46 -21.65 6.34 -5.04
N PRO A 47 -21.18 6.55 -3.80
CA PRO A 47 -19.75 6.43 -3.49
C PRO A 47 -19.11 5.14 -3.98
N LYS A 48 -19.85 4.05 -3.98
CA LYS A 48 -19.38 2.74 -4.38
C LYS A 48 -18.96 2.67 -5.84
N SER A 49 -19.74 3.28 -6.73
CA SER A 49 -19.50 3.27 -8.18
C SER A 49 -18.72 4.47 -8.67
N ASP A 50 -18.89 5.63 -8.02
CA ASP A 50 -18.42 6.91 -8.56
C ASP A 50 -17.07 7.35 -7.97
N PHE A 51 -16.72 6.87 -6.77
CA PHE A 51 -15.46 7.21 -6.12
C PHE A 51 -14.43 6.08 -6.19
N PHE A 52 -14.83 4.83 -5.91
CA PHE A 52 -13.89 3.73 -5.83
C PHE A 52 -13.52 3.18 -7.21
N ASN A 53 -12.24 2.82 -7.35
CA ASN A 53 -11.71 2.11 -8.51
C ASN A 53 -11.75 0.60 -8.31
N THR A 54 -11.44 -0.15 -9.35
CA THR A 54 -11.06 -1.55 -9.21
C THR A 54 -9.62 -1.61 -8.68
N GLY A 55 -9.45 -2.19 -7.52
CA GLY A 55 -8.13 -2.48 -6.97
C GLY A 55 -7.47 -3.62 -7.73
N THR A 56 -6.15 -3.60 -7.85
CA THR A 56 -5.36 -4.65 -8.50
C THR A 56 -4.17 -5.01 -7.63
N ASN A 57 -3.83 -6.29 -7.57
CA ASN A 57 -2.64 -6.76 -6.89
C ASN A 57 -1.96 -7.85 -7.74
N PHE A 58 -0.73 -7.57 -8.16
CA PHE A 58 0.09 -8.48 -8.94
C PHE A 58 1.27 -8.93 -8.10
N ILE A 59 1.37 -10.23 -7.85
CA ILE A 59 2.46 -10.85 -7.11
C ILE A 59 3.19 -11.81 -8.05
N ASN A 60 4.48 -11.57 -8.26
CA ASN A 60 5.33 -12.44 -9.07
C ASN A 60 6.53 -12.88 -8.24
N SER A 61 6.93 -14.12 -8.39
CA SER A 61 8.14 -14.61 -7.75
C SER A 61 8.89 -15.58 -8.67
N LEU A 62 10.20 -15.46 -8.65
CA LEU A 62 11.13 -16.37 -9.28
C LEU A 62 12.08 -16.92 -8.23
N THR A 63 12.19 -18.23 -8.16
CA THR A 63 13.12 -18.90 -7.27
C THR A 63 14.08 -19.78 -8.06
N LEU A 64 15.30 -19.85 -7.59
CA LEU A 64 16.35 -20.67 -8.12
C LEU A 64 17.00 -21.44 -6.98
N SER A 65 17.08 -22.75 -7.12
CA SER A 65 17.84 -23.59 -6.19
C SER A 65 18.75 -24.53 -6.96
N THR A 66 19.96 -24.65 -6.46
CA THR A 66 20.96 -25.57 -7.02
C THR A 66 21.87 -26.08 -5.92
N GLY A 67 22.49 -27.22 -6.13
CA GLY A 67 23.50 -27.69 -5.21
C GLY A 67 23.81 -29.18 -5.30
N THR A 68 24.75 -29.53 -4.46
CA THR A 68 25.19 -30.88 -4.13
C THR A 68 24.77 -31.23 -2.69
N LYS A 69 25.19 -32.37 -2.16
CA LYS A 69 25.01 -32.69 -0.74
C LYS A 69 25.77 -31.72 0.16
N GLN A 70 26.94 -31.25 -0.26
CA GLN A 70 27.81 -30.41 0.53
C GLN A 70 27.58 -28.90 0.33
N ASN A 71 27.00 -28.49 -0.79
CA ASN A 71 26.76 -27.08 -1.05
C ASN A 71 25.39 -26.89 -1.68
N GLN A 72 24.55 -26.05 -1.07
CA GLN A 72 23.23 -25.73 -1.57
C GLN A 72 23.08 -24.21 -1.63
N THR A 73 22.63 -23.73 -2.77
CA THR A 73 22.35 -22.31 -3.00
C THR A 73 20.90 -22.13 -3.38
N PHE A 74 20.28 -21.18 -2.71
CA PHE A 74 18.94 -20.71 -3.01
C PHE A 74 18.98 -19.20 -3.30
N ALA A 75 18.30 -18.78 -4.34
CA ALA A 75 18.07 -17.37 -4.64
C ALA A 75 16.60 -17.15 -5.00
N SER A 76 16.05 -16.02 -4.59
CA SER A 76 14.69 -15.64 -4.98
C SER A 76 14.57 -14.14 -5.20
N VAL A 77 13.71 -13.77 -6.13
CA VAL A 77 13.23 -12.42 -6.33
C VAL A 77 11.70 -12.44 -6.36
N SER A 78 11.08 -11.51 -5.67
CA SER A 78 9.64 -11.34 -5.75
C SER A 78 9.25 -9.87 -5.84
N SER A 79 8.15 -9.62 -6.54
CA SER A 79 7.52 -8.30 -6.64
C SER A 79 6.06 -8.38 -6.23
N THR A 80 5.60 -7.38 -5.51
CA THR A 80 4.19 -7.11 -5.23
C THR A 80 3.90 -5.70 -5.71
N ASN A 81 2.98 -5.56 -6.66
CA ASN A 81 2.58 -4.28 -7.23
C ASN A 81 1.07 -4.15 -7.08
N SER A 82 0.64 -3.23 -6.23
CA SER A 82 -0.78 -3.05 -5.89
C SER A 82 -1.24 -1.63 -6.17
N LYS A 83 -2.48 -1.52 -6.65
CA LYS A 83 -3.28 -0.30 -6.64
C LYS A 83 -4.50 -0.57 -5.79
N GLY A 84 -4.76 0.27 -4.80
CA GLY A 84 -5.95 0.15 -3.97
C GLY A 84 -7.23 0.58 -4.69
N ILE A 85 -8.37 0.30 -4.06
CA ILE A 85 -9.67 0.77 -4.55
C ILE A 85 -9.84 2.29 -4.40
N VAL A 86 -9.11 2.92 -3.49
CA VAL A 86 -9.12 4.39 -3.33
C VAL A 86 -8.23 5.00 -4.41
N PRO A 87 -8.67 6.08 -5.10
CA PRO A 87 -7.88 6.74 -6.12
C PRO A 87 -6.49 7.13 -5.63
N ASN A 88 -5.47 6.94 -6.49
CA ASN A 88 -4.06 7.25 -6.24
C ASN A 88 -3.40 6.51 -5.07
N ASN A 89 -4.00 5.44 -4.56
CA ASN A 89 -3.38 4.56 -3.58
C ASN A 89 -2.52 3.52 -4.29
N LYS A 90 -1.25 3.36 -3.87
CA LYS A 90 -0.30 2.40 -4.44
C LYS A 90 0.55 1.75 -3.36
N TYR A 91 0.96 0.52 -3.63
CA TYR A 91 1.93 -0.21 -2.85
C TYR A 91 2.82 -1.06 -3.77
N ASP A 92 4.12 -0.83 -3.69
CA ASP A 92 5.11 -1.60 -4.42
C ASP A 92 6.12 -2.19 -3.43
N ARG A 93 6.43 -3.47 -3.58
CA ARG A 93 7.44 -4.15 -2.77
C ARG A 93 8.23 -5.13 -3.62
N TYR A 94 9.54 -5.06 -3.47
CA TYR A 94 10.49 -5.97 -4.09
C TYR A 94 11.34 -6.64 -3.01
N ASN A 95 11.47 -7.95 -3.08
CA ASN A 95 12.30 -8.73 -2.16
C ASN A 95 13.34 -9.50 -2.96
N PHE A 96 14.57 -9.46 -2.50
CA PHE A 96 15.70 -10.22 -3.02
C PHE A 96 16.27 -11.04 -1.88
N ASN A 97 16.42 -12.35 -2.08
CA ASN A 97 16.99 -13.23 -1.07
C ASN A 97 18.00 -14.16 -1.72
N VAL A 98 19.13 -14.35 -1.04
CA VAL A 98 20.12 -15.35 -1.37
C VAL A 98 20.51 -16.08 -0.09
N ARG A 99 20.62 -17.39 -0.16
CA ARG A 99 21.08 -18.23 0.92
C ARG A 99 22.02 -19.30 0.35
N ASN A 100 23.15 -19.51 1.03
CA ASN A 100 24.02 -20.62 0.77
C ASN A 100 24.28 -21.40 2.05
N THR A 101 24.18 -22.71 1.94
CA THR A 101 24.51 -23.66 3.04
C THR A 101 25.61 -24.57 2.52
N THR A 102 26.75 -24.60 3.20
CA THR A 102 27.91 -25.39 2.83
C THR A 102 28.38 -26.25 4.00
N SER A 103 28.56 -27.53 3.75
CA SER A 103 29.12 -28.49 4.70
C SER A 103 30.59 -28.77 4.38
N PHE A 104 31.41 -28.86 5.42
CA PHE A 104 32.86 -29.11 5.39
C PHE A 104 33.21 -30.23 6.35
N LEU A 105 34.44 -30.71 6.29
CA LEU A 105 35.02 -31.70 7.24
C LEU A 105 34.14 -32.95 7.42
N ASP A 106 33.81 -33.57 6.28
CA ASP A 106 32.94 -34.77 6.27
C ASP A 106 31.60 -34.54 7.00
N ASP A 107 30.95 -33.41 6.64
CA ASP A 107 29.67 -32.96 7.18
C ASP A 107 29.66 -32.59 8.68
N LYS A 108 30.84 -32.53 9.33
CA LYS A 108 30.93 -32.12 10.75
C LYS A 108 30.78 -30.60 10.94
N MET A 109 31.04 -29.81 9.91
CA MET A 109 30.91 -28.35 9.97
C MET A 109 29.93 -27.86 8.90
N THR A 110 28.96 -27.06 9.30
CA THR A 110 28.02 -26.44 8.38
C THR A 110 28.01 -24.93 8.55
N LEU A 111 28.28 -24.23 7.45
CA LEU A 111 28.15 -22.77 7.34
C LEU A 111 26.89 -22.45 6.55
N ASP A 112 26.02 -21.62 7.14
CA ASP A 112 24.83 -21.04 6.48
C ASP A 112 24.97 -19.54 6.43
N VAL A 113 24.95 -18.97 5.23
CA VAL A 113 24.97 -17.54 4.99
C VAL A 113 23.74 -17.12 4.23
N ASN A 114 23.13 -16.01 4.64
CA ASN A 114 21.99 -15.46 3.97
C ASN A 114 22.05 -13.93 3.87
N ALA A 115 21.57 -13.41 2.75
CA ALA A 115 21.38 -12.00 2.51
C ALA A 115 19.99 -11.75 1.96
N SER A 116 19.32 -10.73 2.48
CA SER A 116 18.02 -10.27 2.00
C SER A 116 18.02 -8.77 1.84
N TYR A 117 17.39 -8.29 0.78
CA TYR A 117 17.13 -6.88 0.53
C TYR A 117 15.66 -6.67 0.22
N ILE A 118 15.05 -5.69 0.87
CA ILE A 118 13.64 -5.32 0.70
C ILE A 118 13.58 -3.85 0.34
N LEU A 119 12.96 -3.56 -0.79
CA LEU A 119 12.58 -2.22 -1.21
C LEU A 119 11.06 -2.15 -1.19
N GLN A 120 10.50 -1.21 -0.43
CA GLN A 120 9.07 -0.98 -0.34
C GLN A 120 8.76 0.49 -0.55
N LYS A 121 7.72 0.76 -1.32
CA LYS A 121 7.19 2.10 -1.51
C LYS A 121 5.67 2.05 -1.41
N ASP A 122 5.10 2.87 -0.57
CA ASP A 122 3.66 3.07 -0.49
C ASP A 122 3.31 4.55 -0.68
N ARG A 123 2.12 4.78 -1.23
CA ARG A 123 1.56 6.11 -1.48
C ARG A 123 0.13 6.14 -1.03
N ASN A 124 -0.23 7.18 -0.28
CA ASN A 124 -1.59 7.53 0.13
C ASN A 124 -2.33 6.36 0.78
N MET A 125 -1.66 5.61 1.66
CA MET A 125 -2.36 4.68 2.53
C MET A 125 -3.43 5.44 3.31
N VAL A 126 -4.65 4.93 3.28
CA VAL A 126 -5.81 5.60 3.87
C VAL A 126 -5.61 5.77 5.37
N ASN A 127 -5.72 7.01 5.84
CA ASN A 127 -5.68 7.31 7.28
C ASN A 127 -6.89 6.73 7.99
N GLN A 128 -6.67 6.27 9.20
CA GLN A 128 -7.77 5.96 10.11
C GLN A 128 -8.29 7.26 10.74
N GLY A 129 -9.59 7.29 11.06
CA GLY A 129 -10.24 8.47 11.61
C GLY A 129 -10.79 9.42 10.54
N THR A 130 -11.05 10.66 10.93
CA THR A 130 -11.75 11.65 10.11
C THR A 130 -10.84 12.60 9.36
N TYR A 131 -9.61 12.82 9.85
CA TYR A 131 -8.67 13.79 9.25
C TYR A 131 -7.92 13.18 8.07
N ASN A 132 -7.84 13.94 6.99
CA ASN A 132 -7.16 13.51 5.75
C ASN A 132 -7.60 12.12 5.26
N ASN A 133 -8.85 11.77 5.54
CA ASN A 133 -9.44 10.51 5.11
C ASN A 133 -10.40 10.76 3.95
N PRO A 134 -10.05 10.36 2.71
CA PRO A 134 -10.87 10.61 1.53
C PRO A 134 -12.23 9.93 1.60
N LEU A 135 -12.38 8.86 2.41
CA LEU A 135 -13.65 8.17 2.58
C LEU A 135 -14.69 9.06 3.28
N VAL A 136 -14.25 9.88 4.22
CA VAL A 136 -15.16 10.81 4.92
C VAL A 136 -15.77 11.80 3.93
N GLY A 137 -14.96 12.43 3.07
CA GLY A 137 -15.46 13.35 2.04
C GLY A 137 -16.36 12.63 1.02
N ALA A 138 -16.03 11.42 0.63
CA ALA A 138 -16.83 10.65 -0.31
C ALA A 138 -18.21 10.26 0.26
N TYR A 139 -18.26 9.84 1.53
CA TYR A 139 -19.52 9.42 2.18
C TYR A 139 -20.38 10.56 2.65
N LEU A 140 -19.77 11.63 3.14
CA LEU A 140 -20.50 12.79 3.66
C LEU A 140 -20.74 13.86 2.60
N PHE A 141 -20.53 13.55 1.32
CA PHE A 141 -20.82 14.47 0.23
C PHE A 141 -22.29 14.92 0.23
N PRO A 142 -22.56 16.23 0.21
CA PRO A 142 -23.91 16.77 0.30
C PRO A 142 -24.80 16.32 -0.86
N ARG A 143 -25.98 15.80 -0.54
CA ARG A 143 -26.89 15.18 -1.52
C ARG A 143 -27.52 16.14 -2.52
N GLY A 144 -27.51 17.43 -2.25
CA GLY A 144 -27.97 18.45 -3.19
C GLY A 144 -26.91 18.93 -4.19
N ASN A 145 -25.67 18.50 -4.05
CA ASN A 145 -24.55 18.92 -4.89
C ASN A 145 -24.23 17.87 -5.97
N ASP A 146 -23.61 18.30 -7.05
CA ASP A 146 -23.16 17.44 -8.12
C ASP A 146 -21.76 16.89 -7.82
N TRP A 147 -21.62 15.58 -7.84
CA TRP A 147 -20.32 14.92 -7.64
C TRP A 147 -19.30 15.26 -8.72
N GLU A 148 -19.76 15.50 -9.95
CA GLU A 148 -18.85 15.84 -11.05
C GLU A 148 -18.09 17.14 -10.79
N ASP A 149 -18.72 18.10 -10.08
CA ASP A 149 -18.08 19.39 -9.76
C ASP A 149 -16.82 19.20 -8.89
N ILE A 150 -16.80 18.23 -7.99
CA ILE A 150 -15.66 18.03 -7.10
C ILE A 150 -14.52 17.25 -7.74
N LYS A 151 -14.71 16.67 -8.92
CA LYS A 151 -13.61 16.09 -9.71
C LYS A 151 -12.62 17.15 -10.16
N MET A 152 -13.06 18.39 -10.35
CA MET A 152 -12.19 19.57 -10.41
C MET A 152 -11.83 20.00 -8.98
N TYR A 153 -11.02 19.20 -8.33
CA TYR A 153 -10.73 19.29 -6.90
C TYR A 153 -9.94 20.54 -6.50
N GLU A 154 -9.46 21.32 -7.46
CA GLU A 154 -8.69 22.53 -7.18
C GLU A 154 -9.12 23.70 -8.05
N ARG A 155 -8.99 24.91 -7.52
CA ARG A 155 -9.20 26.17 -8.21
C ARG A 155 -8.09 27.14 -7.90
N TYR A 156 -7.70 27.94 -8.91
CA TYR A 156 -6.66 28.93 -8.72
C TYR A 156 -7.21 30.15 -7.98
N ASP A 157 -6.64 30.44 -6.82
CA ASP A 157 -6.90 31.68 -6.07
C ASP A 157 -5.98 32.78 -6.60
N VAL A 158 -6.56 33.74 -7.32
CA VAL A 158 -5.82 34.84 -7.96
C VAL A 158 -5.17 35.75 -6.91
N ALA A 159 -5.83 35.98 -5.79
CA ALA A 159 -5.32 36.87 -4.73
C ALA A 159 -4.12 36.28 -4.03
N ARG A 160 -4.16 34.99 -3.72
CA ARG A 160 -3.08 34.26 -3.05
C ARG A 160 -2.04 33.67 -4.01
N LYS A 161 -2.33 33.66 -5.32
CA LYS A 161 -1.50 33.04 -6.37
C LYS A 161 -1.17 31.57 -6.14
N ILE A 162 -2.10 30.81 -5.59
CA ILE A 162 -1.96 29.39 -5.30
C ILE A 162 -3.21 28.64 -5.73
N TYR A 163 -3.08 27.32 -5.92
CA TYR A 163 -4.22 26.44 -6.05
C TYR A 163 -4.74 26.08 -4.65
N THR A 164 -6.06 26.15 -4.46
CA THR A 164 -6.77 25.76 -3.25
C THR A 164 -7.77 24.67 -3.56
N GLN A 165 -8.12 23.88 -2.57
CA GLN A 165 -9.15 22.86 -2.77
C GLN A 165 -10.50 23.51 -3.11
N TYR A 166 -11.26 22.84 -3.95
CA TYR A 166 -12.66 23.15 -4.18
C TYR A 166 -13.54 22.18 -3.40
N TRP A 167 -14.43 22.72 -2.60
CA TRP A 167 -15.42 21.96 -1.83
C TRP A 167 -16.73 22.76 -1.76
N PRO A 168 -17.94 22.14 -1.99
CA PRO A 168 -19.20 22.87 -2.09
C PRO A 168 -19.61 23.66 -0.85
N THR A 169 -19.12 23.29 0.32
CA THR A 169 -19.41 23.93 1.60
C THR A 169 -18.31 24.89 2.04
N GLY A 170 -17.52 25.41 1.11
CA GLY A 170 -16.39 26.30 1.37
C GLY A 170 -15.12 25.57 1.74
N ASP A 171 -14.18 26.22 2.41
CA ASP A 171 -12.88 25.64 2.78
C ASP A 171 -12.98 24.45 3.75
N GLY A 172 -14.18 24.05 4.09
CA GLY A 172 -14.48 22.91 4.92
C GLY A 172 -13.82 23.01 6.29
N ASN A 173 -14.28 22.23 7.20
CA ASN A 173 -13.49 21.95 8.38
C ASN A 173 -12.46 20.85 8.02
N MET A 174 -11.46 20.64 8.84
CA MET A 174 -10.40 19.65 8.61
C MET A 174 -10.92 18.21 8.44
N THR A 175 -12.17 17.95 8.75
CA THR A 175 -12.79 16.62 8.69
C THR A 175 -13.43 16.32 7.35
N MET A 176 -13.80 17.35 6.56
CA MET A 176 -14.49 17.19 5.29
C MET A 176 -13.76 17.93 4.18
N GLN A 177 -12.78 17.26 3.64
CA GLN A 177 -12.03 17.74 2.49
C GLN A 177 -12.48 17.05 1.21
N ASN A 178 -12.26 17.71 0.09
CA ASN A 178 -12.46 17.06 -1.20
C ASN A 178 -11.60 15.78 -1.28
N PRO A 179 -12.19 14.60 -1.48
CA PRO A 179 -11.46 13.34 -1.47
C PRO A 179 -10.41 13.24 -2.59
N TYR A 180 -10.63 13.90 -3.73
CA TYR A 180 -9.64 13.97 -4.80
C TYR A 180 -8.48 14.90 -4.43
N TRP A 181 -8.75 16.03 -3.76
CA TRP A 181 -7.69 16.88 -3.24
C TRP A 181 -6.80 16.13 -2.26
N VAL A 182 -7.38 15.40 -1.30
CA VAL A 182 -6.64 14.56 -0.36
C VAL A 182 -5.75 13.56 -1.10
N ASN A 183 -6.27 12.93 -2.16
CA ASN A 183 -5.55 11.87 -2.86
C ASN A 183 -4.50 12.38 -3.86
N TYR A 184 -4.64 13.61 -4.37
CA TYR A 184 -3.79 14.12 -5.45
C TYR A 184 -2.92 15.31 -5.05
N ARG A 185 -3.20 15.97 -3.92
CA ARG A 185 -2.43 17.12 -3.41
C ARG A 185 -1.83 16.90 -2.03
N ASN A 186 -2.51 16.20 -1.13
CA ASN A 186 -1.96 15.81 0.16
C ASN A 186 -1.27 14.45 0.03
N LEU A 187 -0.19 14.41 -0.75
CA LEU A 187 0.51 13.16 -1.03
C LEU A 187 1.31 12.72 0.19
N ARG A 188 1.13 11.47 0.57
CA ARG A 188 1.90 10.81 1.62
C ARG A 188 2.60 9.63 1.01
N GLU A 189 3.91 9.70 0.96
CA GLU A 189 4.75 8.66 0.43
C GLU A 189 5.67 8.15 1.53
N ASN A 190 5.81 6.83 1.60
CA ASN A 190 6.73 6.17 2.48
C ASN A 190 7.60 5.22 1.65
N LYS A 191 8.91 5.37 1.78
CA LYS A 191 9.90 4.51 1.14
C LYS A 191 10.73 3.83 2.21
N LYS A 192 10.76 2.51 2.17
CA LYS A 192 11.51 1.68 3.09
C LYS A 192 12.53 0.83 2.36
N ASP A 193 13.76 0.96 2.78
CA ASP A 193 14.88 0.11 2.42
C ASP A 193 15.31 -0.72 3.62
N ARG A 194 15.40 -2.05 3.46
CA ARG A 194 15.86 -2.92 4.53
C ARG A 194 16.79 -3.98 3.99
N TYR A 195 17.93 -4.15 4.62
CA TYR A 195 18.81 -5.27 4.34
C TYR A 195 19.09 -6.09 5.60
N MET A 196 19.14 -7.38 5.41
CA MET A 196 19.42 -8.36 6.45
C MET A 196 20.53 -9.28 5.99
N LEU A 197 21.57 -9.40 6.80
CA LEU A 197 22.67 -10.32 6.57
C LEU A 197 22.76 -11.28 7.74
N GLY A 198 22.98 -12.54 7.48
CA GLY A 198 23.10 -13.55 8.51
C GLY A 198 24.18 -14.56 8.16
N ALA A 199 24.91 -14.99 9.15
CA ALA A 199 25.82 -16.12 9.06
C ALA A 199 25.67 -16.97 10.32
N SER A 200 25.60 -18.28 10.16
CA SER A 200 25.63 -19.23 11.25
C SER A 200 26.59 -20.39 10.95
N LEU A 201 27.41 -20.69 11.90
CA LEU A 201 28.32 -21.82 11.87
C LEU A 201 27.91 -22.85 12.90
N ASN A 202 27.80 -24.08 12.49
CA ASN A 202 27.56 -25.23 13.35
C ASN A 202 28.71 -26.20 13.19
N TYR A 203 29.36 -26.62 14.31
CA TYR A 203 30.50 -27.53 14.30
C TYR A 203 30.31 -28.65 15.31
N GLN A 204 30.21 -29.86 14.81
CA GLN A 204 30.21 -31.09 15.60
C GLN A 204 31.65 -31.48 15.88
N ILE A 205 32.15 -31.08 17.06
CA ILE A 205 33.54 -31.33 17.48
C ILE A 205 33.71 -32.81 17.84
N LEU A 206 32.75 -33.35 18.59
CA LEU A 206 32.71 -34.73 19.01
C LEU A 206 31.27 -35.25 18.80
N ASP A 207 31.07 -36.57 18.83
CA ASP A 207 29.72 -37.15 18.62
C ASP A 207 28.69 -36.66 19.65
N TRP A 208 29.16 -36.26 20.84
CA TRP A 208 28.35 -35.70 21.91
C TRP A 208 28.47 -34.18 22.08
N LEU A 209 29.38 -33.50 21.36
CA LEU A 209 29.64 -32.06 21.51
C LEU A 209 29.45 -31.31 20.18
N ASN A 210 28.46 -30.44 20.17
CA ASN A 210 28.16 -29.55 19.09
C ASN A 210 28.28 -28.08 19.55
N VAL A 211 28.97 -27.26 18.80
CA VAL A 211 29.13 -25.84 19.07
C VAL A 211 28.57 -25.04 17.87
N SER A 212 27.73 -24.06 18.16
CA SER A 212 27.15 -23.17 17.13
C SER A 212 27.32 -21.72 17.47
N GLY A 213 27.59 -20.92 16.45
CA GLY A 213 27.63 -19.45 16.50
C GLY A 213 26.77 -18.85 15.42
N ARG A 214 26.11 -17.72 15.73
CA ARG A 214 25.30 -16.98 14.77
C ARG A 214 25.52 -15.48 14.90
N VAL A 215 25.66 -14.82 13.77
CA VAL A 215 25.70 -13.37 13.65
C VAL A 215 24.60 -12.91 12.69
N ARG A 216 23.91 -11.85 13.06
CA ARG A 216 22.90 -11.23 12.22
C ARG A 216 23.02 -9.71 12.25
N LEU A 217 22.95 -9.12 11.08
CA LEU A 217 22.79 -7.68 10.87
C LEU A 217 21.43 -7.42 10.23
N ASP A 218 20.67 -6.49 10.79
CA ASP A 218 19.37 -6.05 10.28
C ASP A 218 19.35 -4.52 10.35
N ASN A 219 19.25 -3.90 9.19
CA ASN A 219 19.16 -2.44 9.07
C ASN A 219 17.95 -2.07 8.24
N SER A 220 17.20 -1.08 8.71
CA SER A 220 16.02 -0.55 8.04
C SER A 220 16.06 0.96 8.05
N ASN A 221 16.00 1.56 6.87
CA ASN A 221 15.80 2.98 6.67
C ASN A 221 14.39 3.24 6.15
N ASN A 222 13.75 4.30 6.65
CA ASN A 222 12.38 4.64 6.32
C ASN A 222 12.27 6.14 6.09
N ASP A 223 12.03 6.53 4.84
CA ASP A 223 11.87 7.92 4.41
C ASP A 223 10.39 8.20 4.20
N TYR A 224 9.87 9.14 4.95
CA TYR A 224 8.49 9.60 4.86
C TYR A 224 8.45 11.02 4.30
N THR A 225 7.56 11.25 3.34
CA THR A 225 7.33 12.56 2.72
C THR A 225 5.84 12.86 2.71
N GLU A 226 5.49 14.05 3.18
CA GLU A 226 4.14 14.63 3.16
C GLU A 226 4.15 16.02 2.55
#